data_33f14d65193af9c3e493f113b9b939a0
#
_entry.id   33f14d65193af9c3e493f113b9b939a0
#
_cell.length_a   1.000
_cell.length_b   1.000
_cell.length_c   1.000
_cell.angle_alpha   90.00
_cell.angle_beta   90.00
_cell.angle_gamma   90.00
#
_symmetry.space_group_name_H-M   'P 1'
#
loop_
_entity.id
_entity.type
_entity.pdbx_description
1 polymer ?
#
loop_
_entity_poly.entity_id
_entity_poly.type
_entity_poly.pdbx_seq_one_letter_code
_entity_poly.pdbx_strand_id
1 'polypeptide(L)'
;QMGARRDEYRSVALVMCDLNDLKGVNDVFGHDKGDEYICAAAGCIRKAFPTGHVFRIGGDEFAVILTDVWPDEAREGLKVLAVGMEEYSRGCSFDASVAAGIAFYDPGMDAGLDNTLSRADADMYSNKRKMKR
;
A
#
# COMPACT_ATOMS: atom_id res chain seq x y z
N GLN A 1 27.19 -5.64 0.04
CA GLN A 1 27.57 -6.11 0.87
C GLN A 1 27.08 -5.95 2.28
N MET A 2 27.61 -6.65 3.11
CA MET A 2 27.01 -6.77 4.41
C MET A 2 27.36 -5.63 5.31
N GLY A 3 28.47 -4.97 5.10
CA GLY A 3 28.95 -3.98 6.03
C GLY A 3 27.98 -2.84 6.21
N ALA A 4 27.55 -2.23 5.13
CA ALA A 4 26.70 -1.04 5.22
C ALA A 4 25.29 -1.36 5.71
N ARG A 5 24.87 -2.60 5.53
CA ARG A 5 23.49 -2.96 5.82
C ARG A 5 23.38 -4.00 6.92
N ARG A 6 24.40 -4.12 7.74
CA ARG A 6 24.38 -5.19 8.74
C ARG A 6 23.28 -5.00 9.77
N ASP A 7 22.84 -3.77 10.00
CA ASP A 7 21.74 -3.51 10.93
C ASP A 7 20.39 -3.63 10.28
N GLU A 8 20.34 -3.83 8.97
CA GLU A 8 19.12 -4.06 8.22
C GLU A 8 19.16 -5.46 7.68
N TYR A 9 18.13 -6.19 7.90
CA TYR A 9 18.04 -7.56 7.43
C TYR A 9 16.88 -7.68 6.49
N ARG A 10 16.98 -8.61 5.54
CA ARG A 10 15.82 -8.99 4.77
C ARG A 10 14.80 -9.57 5.72
N SER A 11 13.59 -9.14 5.56
CA SER A 11 12.55 -9.53 6.49
C SER A 11 11.21 -9.60 5.78
N VAL A 12 10.18 -9.91 6.56
CA VAL A 12 8.81 -9.88 6.08
C VAL A 12 8.28 -8.49 6.33
N ALA A 13 7.71 -7.90 5.30
CA ALA A 13 7.04 -6.60 5.40
C ALA A 13 5.60 -6.77 4.98
N LEU A 14 4.72 -6.06 5.65
CA LEU A 14 3.30 -6.03 5.31
C LEU A 14 2.94 -4.61 4.95
N VAL A 15 2.21 -4.46 3.83
CA VAL A 15 1.76 -3.15 3.37
C VAL A 15 0.24 -3.18 3.35
N MET A 16 -0.37 -2.16 3.94
CA MET A 16 -1.81 -1.97 3.87
C MET A 16 -2.10 -0.79 2.96
N CYS A 17 -3.07 -0.97 2.08
CA CYS A 17 -3.45 0.05 1.10
C CYS A 17 -4.95 0.27 1.14
N ASP A 18 -5.36 1.51 0.98
CA ASP A 18 -6.78 1.87 1.00
C ASP A 18 -7.02 2.94 -0.06
N LEU A 19 -7.93 2.68 -0.99
CA LEU A 19 -8.29 3.66 -2.01
C LEU A 19 -9.04 4.82 -1.35
N ASN A 20 -8.60 6.02 -1.63
CA ASN A 20 -9.25 7.20 -1.06
C ASN A 20 -10.56 7.49 -1.78
N ASP A 21 -11.60 7.62 -1.02
CA ASP A 21 -12.93 8.07 -1.47
C ASP A 21 -13.53 7.23 -2.60
N LEU A 22 -13.37 5.91 -2.53
CA LEU A 22 -14.00 5.03 -3.51
C LEU A 22 -15.52 5.18 -3.49
N LYS A 23 -16.10 5.35 -2.29
CA LYS A 23 -17.55 5.52 -2.18
C LYS A 23 -18.01 6.76 -2.95
N GLY A 24 -17.26 7.87 -2.81
CA GLY A 24 -17.59 9.09 -3.53
C GLY A 24 -17.51 8.92 -5.03
N VAL A 25 -16.50 8.20 -5.50
CA VAL A 25 -16.35 7.92 -6.92
C VAL A 25 -17.54 7.11 -7.43
N ASN A 26 -17.93 6.06 -6.69
CA ASN A 26 -19.09 5.25 -7.05
C ASN A 26 -20.35 6.09 -7.08
N ASP A 27 -20.54 6.94 -6.09
CA ASP A 27 -21.76 7.74 -5.97
C ASP A 27 -21.88 8.76 -7.11
N VAL A 28 -20.78 9.36 -7.52
CA VAL A 28 -20.80 10.43 -8.51
C VAL A 28 -20.65 9.89 -9.93
N PHE A 29 -19.78 8.93 -10.14
CA PHE A 29 -19.42 8.46 -11.48
C PHE A 29 -19.90 7.05 -11.79
N GLY A 30 -20.46 6.34 -10.80
CA GLY A 30 -20.99 5.01 -11.01
C GLY A 30 -19.99 3.92 -10.68
N HIS A 31 -20.53 2.71 -10.48
CA HIS A 31 -19.71 1.56 -10.08
C HIS A 31 -18.72 1.12 -11.14
N ASP A 32 -19.02 1.35 -12.42
CA ASP A 32 -18.08 1.01 -13.49
C ASP A 32 -16.80 1.82 -13.34
N LYS A 33 -16.95 3.10 -13.04
CA LYS A 33 -15.78 3.96 -12.83
C LYS A 33 -15.05 3.58 -11.54
N GLY A 34 -15.79 3.21 -10.50
CA GLY A 34 -15.19 2.71 -9.28
C GLY A 34 -14.39 1.44 -9.51
N ASP A 35 -14.91 0.53 -10.35
CA ASP A 35 -14.20 -0.69 -10.71
C ASP A 35 -12.92 -0.39 -11.46
N GLU A 36 -12.94 0.59 -12.38
CA GLU A 36 -11.73 1.03 -13.07
C GLU A 36 -10.70 1.55 -12.08
N TYR A 37 -11.14 2.31 -11.10
CA TYR A 37 -10.27 2.85 -10.06
C TYR A 37 -9.62 1.72 -9.27
N ILE A 38 -10.42 0.73 -8.88
CA ILE A 38 -9.91 -0.43 -8.14
C ILE A 38 -8.86 -1.17 -8.98
N CYS A 39 -9.15 -1.38 -10.26
CA CYS A 39 -8.21 -2.08 -11.16
C CYS A 39 -6.92 -1.30 -11.34
N ALA A 40 -7.03 0.02 -11.48
CA ALA A 40 -5.85 0.87 -11.63
C ALA A 40 -4.98 0.82 -10.37
N ALA A 41 -5.63 0.88 -9.20
CA ALA A 41 -4.90 0.81 -7.94
C ALA A 41 -4.21 -0.54 -7.80
N ALA A 42 -4.90 -1.63 -8.12
CA ALA A 42 -4.30 -2.98 -8.06
C ALA A 42 -3.08 -3.06 -8.97
N GLY A 43 -3.17 -2.50 -10.17
CA GLY A 43 -2.04 -2.48 -11.10
C GLY A 43 -0.86 -1.71 -10.57
N CYS A 44 -1.11 -0.54 -9.98
CA CYS A 44 -0.05 0.26 -9.39
C CYS A 44 0.61 -0.44 -8.20
N ILE A 45 -0.19 -1.13 -7.39
CA ILE A 45 0.32 -1.87 -6.24
C ILE A 45 1.23 -3.01 -6.72
N ARG A 46 0.80 -3.75 -7.75
CA ARG A 46 1.61 -4.85 -8.28
C ARG A 46 2.91 -4.35 -8.88
N LYS A 47 2.87 -3.20 -9.54
CA LYS A 47 4.07 -2.60 -10.11
C LYS A 47 5.04 -2.13 -9.03
N ALA A 48 4.47 -1.58 -7.96
CA ALA A 48 5.27 -1.08 -6.85
C ALA A 48 5.96 -2.21 -6.09
N PHE A 49 5.30 -3.37 -6.01
CA PHE A 49 5.79 -4.50 -5.23
C PHE A 49 5.76 -5.77 -6.09
N PRO A 50 6.65 -5.84 -7.10
CA PRO A 50 6.56 -6.94 -8.08
C PRO A 50 6.81 -8.33 -7.51
N THR A 51 7.52 -8.43 -6.38
CA THR A 51 7.75 -9.72 -5.75
C THR A 51 6.79 -9.98 -4.60
N GLY A 52 5.85 -9.06 -4.36
CA GLY A 52 4.91 -9.19 -3.26
C GLY A 52 3.69 -10.02 -3.63
N HIS A 53 3.04 -10.55 -2.60
CA HIS A 53 1.75 -11.21 -2.75
C HIS A 53 0.67 -10.19 -2.43
N VAL A 54 -0.16 -9.88 -3.41
CA VAL A 54 -1.18 -8.84 -3.29
C VAL A 54 -2.53 -9.47 -3.06
N PHE A 55 -3.23 -9.02 -2.03
CA PHE A 55 -4.56 -9.52 -1.68
C PHE A 55 -5.53 -8.35 -1.58
N ARG A 56 -6.71 -8.52 -2.15
CA ARG A 56 -7.79 -7.56 -1.92
C ARG A 56 -8.55 -8.04 -0.69
N ILE A 57 -8.56 -7.21 0.36
CA ILE A 57 -9.13 -7.58 1.65
C ILE A 57 -10.58 -7.13 1.75
N GLY A 58 -10.87 -5.96 1.25
CA GLY A 58 -12.22 -5.39 1.31
C GLY A 58 -12.52 -4.68 0.02
N GLY A 59 -13.59 -3.89 0.01
CA GLY A 59 -13.99 -3.17 -1.18
C GLY A 59 -12.90 -2.24 -1.70
N ASP A 60 -12.29 -1.51 -0.80
CA ASP A 60 -11.30 -0.49 -1.13
C ASP A 60 -9.94 -0.77 -0.50
N GLU A 61 -9.71 -1.98 0.00
CA GLU A 61 -8.51 -2.30 0.76
C GLU A 61 -7.73 -3.44 0.14
N PHE A 62 -6.40 -3.26 0.12
CA PHE A 62 -5.47 -4.29 -0.33
C PHE A 62 -4.39 -4.48 0.73
N ALA A 63 -3.85 -5.68 0.80
CA ALA A 63 -2.67 -5.98 1.60
C ALA A 63 -1.62 -6.58 0.70
N VAL A 64 -0.36 -6.30 1.00
CA VAL A 64 0.77 -6.88 0.29
C VAL A 64 1.67 -7.56 1.31
N ILE A 65 2.07 -8.78 1.02
CA ILE A 65 3.03 -9.51 1.84
C ILE A 65 4.33 -9.59 1.05
N LEU A 66 5.38 -9.04 1.63
CA LEU A 66 6.73 -9.08 1.05
C LEU A 66 7.59 -9.96 1.94
N THR A 67 8.21 -10.97 1.34
CA THR A 67 9.11 -11.85 2.07
C THR A 67 10.53 -11.62 1.56
N ASP A 68 11.48 -11.77 2.46
CA ASP A 68 12.91 -11.68 2.12
C ASP A 68 13.22 -10.37 1.40
N VAL A 69 12.74 -9.26 1.97
CA VAL A 69 12.86 -7.93 1.35
C VAL A 69 13.73 -7.03 2.22
N TRP A 70 14.52 -6.18 1.56
CA TRP A 70 15.27 -5.13 2.26
C TRP A 70 14.32 -3.99 2.61
N PRO A 71 14.44 -3.40 3.80
CA PRO A 71 13.55 -2.29 4.17
C PRO A 71 13.55 -1.14 3.18
N ASP A 72 14.70 -0.80 2.61
CA ASP A 72 14.75 0.31 1.64
C ASP A 72 13.97 -0.01 0.38
N GLU A 73 14.03 -1.26 -0.08
CA GLU A 73 13.29 -1.68 -1.26
C GLU A 73 11.78 -1.58 -1.01
N ALA A 74 11.37 -2.02 0.17
CA ALA A 74 9.95 -1.97 0.51
C ALA A 74 9.46 -0.53 0.59
N ARG A 75 10.24 0.36 1.19
CA ARG A 75 9.87 1.76 1.28
C ARG A 75 9.86 2.45 -0.06
N GLU A 76 10.80 2.06 -0.94
CA GLU A 76 10.82 2.60 -2.30
C GLU A 76 9.54 2.22 -3.05
N GLY A 77 9.01 1.03 -2.79
CA GLY A 77 7.74 0.61 -3.37
C GLY A 77 6.61 1.57 -3.06
N LEU A 78 6.59 2.11 -1.84
CA LEU A 78 5.56 3.08 -1.48
C LEU A 78 5.64 4.33 -2.35
N LYS A 79 6.85 4.77 -2.68
CA LYS A 79 7.04 5.93 -3.54
C LYS A 79 6.59 5.63 -4.96
N VAL A 80 6.92 4.44 -5.45
CA VAL A 80 6.51 4.01 -6.80
C VAL A 80 4.98 3.98 -6.87
N LEU A 81 4.33 3.47 -5.83
CA LEU A 81 2.87 3.43 -5.78
C LEU A 81 2.29 4.85 -5.85
N ALA A 82 2.84 5.76 -5.06
CA ALA A 82 2.34 7.14 -5.03
C ALA A 82 2.46 7.80 -6.40
N VAL A 83 3.60 7.62 -7.07
CA VAL A 83 3.83 8.20 -8.40
C VAL A 83 2.87 7.58 -9.41
N GLY A 84 2.69 6.27 -9.37
CA GLY A 84 1.79 5.59 -10.29
C GLY A 84 0.35 6.06 -10.15
N MET A 85 -0.10 6.24 -8.92
CA MET A 85 -1.46 6.73 -8.68
C MET A 85 -1.61 8.18 -9.10
N GLU A 86 -0.58 8.99 -8.89
CA GLU A 86 -0.60 10.37 -9.33
C GLU A 86 -0.74 10.47 -10.85
N GLU A 87 -0.01 9.63 -11.58
CA GLU A 87 -0.10 9.59 -13.03
C GLU A 87 -1.49 9.18 -13.49
N TYR A 88 -2.05 8.14 -12.86
CA TYR A 88 -3.40 7.70 -13.17
C TYR A 88 -4.41 8.81 -12.90
N SER A 89 -4.24 9.51 -11.78
CA SER A 89 -5.16 10.56 -11.35
C SER A 89 -5.23 11.71 -12.35
N ARG A 90 -4.13 11.99 -13.03
CA ARG A 90 -4.11 13.09 -14.02
C ARG A 90 -5.08 12.87 -15.15
N GLY A 91 -5.40 11.62 -15.46
CA GLY A 91 -6.35 11.30 -16.52
C GLY A 91 -7.78 11.11 -16.04
N CYS A 92 -8.03 11.35 -14.76
CA CYS A 92 -9.33 11.11 -14.15
C CYS A 92 -10.09 12.40 -13.91
N SER A 93 -11.41 12.27 -13.77
CA SER A 93 -12.28 13.39 -13.39
C SER A 93 -12.36 13.56 -11.87
N PHE A 94 -11.60 12.76 -11.12
CA PHE A 94 -11.58 12.80 -9.66
C PHE A 94 -10.15 12.59 -9.20
N ASP A 95 -9.88 12.96 -7.96
CA ASP A 95 -8.56 12.72 -7.37
C ASP A 95 -8.45 11.25 -6.98
N ALA A 96 -7.59 10.52 -7.69
CA ALA A 96 -7.36 9.11 -7.40
C ALA A 96 -6.08 8.99 -6.60
N SER A 97 -6.16 8.35 -5.44
CA SER A 97 -4.98 8.13 -4.62
C SER A 97 -5.21 6.94 -3.70
N VAL A 98 -4.10 6.39 -3.21
CA VAL A 98 -4.11 5.26 -2.31
C VAL A 98 -3.31 5.65 -1.08
N ALA A 99 -3.92 5.50 0.09
CA ALA A 99 -3.18 5.64 1.34
C ALA A 99 -2.52 4.30 1.61
N ALA A 100 -1.25 4.31 2.01
CA ALA A 100 -0.51 3.10 2.25
C ALA A 100 0.31 3.22 3.51
N GLY A 101 0.47 2.10 4.20
CA GLY A 101 1.31 2.01 5.38
C GLY A 101 2.08 0.70 5.36
N ILE A 102 3.20 0.67 6.05
CA ILE A 102 4.09 -0.47 6.03
C ILE A 102 4.56 -0.77 7.45
N ALA A 103 4.73 -2.05 7.72
CA ALA A 103 5.36 -2.50 8.95
C ALA A 103 6.20 -3.72 8.65
N PHE A 104 7.29 -3.86 9.37
CA PHE A 104 8.19 -5.00 9.23
C PHE A 104 7.98 -5.93 10.41
N TYR A 105 7.91 -7.23 10.13
CA TYR A 105 7.74 -8.21 11.19
C TYR A 105 8.93 -8.13 12.14
N ASP A 106 8.63 -8.02 13.43
CA ASP A 106 9.64 -7.92 14.48
C ASP A 106 9.24 -8.87 15.59
N PRO A 107 9.96 -10.00 15.75
CA PRO A 107 9.57 -10.97 16.77
C PRO A 107 9.63 -10.42 18.19
N GLY A 108 10.33 -9.31 18.41
CA GLY A 108 10.36 -8.65 19.72
C GLY A 108 9.11 -7.84 20.01
N MET A 109 8.34 -7.49 18.97
CA MET A 109 7.11 -6.71 19.12
C MET A 109 5.86 -7.48 18.74
N ASP A 110 5.99 -8.39 17.79
CA ASP A 110 4.83 -9.04 17.17
C ASP A 110 4.74 -10.49 17.60
N ALA A 111 3.61 -10.88 18.15
CA ALA A 111 3.36 -12.29 18.46
C ALA A 111 3.17 -13.09 17.17
N GLY A 112 2.68 -12.44 16.12
CA GLY A 112 2.50 -13.07 14.82
C GLY A 112 2.32 -12.01 13.76
N LEU A 113 2.09 -12.42 12.52
CA LEU A 113 1.96 -11.49 11.42
C LEU A 113 0.71 -10.61 11.53
N ASP A 114 -0.31 -11.06 12.26
CA ASP A 114 -1.49 -10.23 12.47
C ASP A 114 -1.15 -8.97 13.27
N ASN A 115 -0.20 -9.06 14.20
CA ASN A 115 0.27 -7.87 14.91
C ASN A 115 1.02 -6.93 13.98
N THR A 116 1.83 -7.50 13.07
CA THR A 116 2.54 -6.71 12.07
C THR A 116 1.53 -6.01 11.17
N LEU A 117 0.49 -6.72 10.75
CA LEU A 117 -0.54 -6.16 9.90
C LEU A 117 -1.27 -5.01 10.60
N SER A 118 -1.54 -5.15 11.89
CA SER A 118 -2.16 -4.07 12.66
C SER A 118 -1.29 -2.81 12.69
N ARG A 119 0.02 -2.98 12.78
CA ARG A 119 0.94 -1.84 12.76
C ARG A 119 0.98 -1.20 11.38
N ALA A 120 0.95 -2.01 10.31
CA ALA A 120 0.88 -1.48 8.95
C ALA A 120 -0.42 -0.69 8.74
N ASP A 121 -1.52 -1.21 9.28
CA ASP A 121 -2.81 -0.55 9.18
C ASP A 121 -2.81 0.79 9.91
N ALA A 122 -2.20 0.83 11.09
CA ALA A 122 -2.09 2.08 11.84
C ALA A 122 -1.25 3.11 11.09
N ASP A 123 -0.18 2.66 10.46
CA ASP A 123 0.68 3.52 9.65
C ASP A 123 -0.10 4.06 8.44
N MET A 124 -0.86 3.21 7.78
CA MET A 124 -1.70 3.62 6.65
C MET A 124 -2.73 4.66 7.09
N TYR A 125 -3.36 4.44 8.23
CA TYR A 125 -4.37 5.36 8.74
C TYR A 125 -3.76 6.73 9.05
N SER A 126 -2.57 6.75 9.64
CA SER A 126 -1.85 7.98 9.90
C SER A 126 -1.57 8.73 8.59
N ASN A 127 -1.11 8.01 7.57
CA ASN A 127 -0.81 8.60 6.27
C ASN A 127 -2.08 9.08 5.59
N LYS A 128 -3.16 8.34 5.74
CA LYS A 128 -4.45 8.72 5.15
C LYS A 128 -4.94 10.07 5.71
N ARG A 129 -4.79 10.26 7.03
CA ARG A 129 -5.19 11.53 7.63
C ARG A 129 -4.41 12.70 7.09
N LYS A 130 -3.12 12.50 6.80
CA LYS A 130 -2.29 13.55 6.21
C LYS A 130 -2.75 13.89 4.80
N MET A 131 -3.22 12.92 4.06
CA MET A 131 -3.65 13.11 2.68
C MET A 131 -4.96 13.89 2.60
N LYS A 132 -5.74 13.90 3.65
CA LYS A 132 -7.05 14.58 3.65
C LYS A 132 -6.95 16.07 3.87
N ARG A 133 -5.77 16.58 4.11
CA ARG A 133 -5.59 18.02 4.37
C ARG A 133 -5.47 18.89 3.15
#